data_d8dcc8ced0b4c0486e208fda2dfe2e10
#
_entry.id   d8dcc8ced0b4c0486e208fda2dfe2e10
#
_cell.length_a   1.000
_cell.length_b   1.000
_cell.length_c   1.000
_cell.angle_alpha   90.00
_cell.angle_beta   90.00
_cell.angle_gamma   90.00
#
_symmetry.space_group_name_H-M   'P 1'
#
loop_
_entity.id
_entity.type
_entity.pdbx_description
1 polymer ?
#
loop_
_entity_poly.entity_id
_entity_poly.type
_entity_poly.pdbx_seq_one_letter_code
_entity_poly.pdbx_strand_id
1 'polypeptide(L)'
;MRGSPCRHDRTVNRLAAIIWIALFGLLLFACEGKKSEEYRVGILVAFPKFSVIADTFKEEMASLGYIEGKNIFYDQQAVNIDPAGERRIVEKFVKEKVDLVFAFPTSAAVSAKAVTQGTDIPVLFAMAGIEGNNLVDSVRRPGGNITGVRYPGPDLTLKRYELLKELLPKLKKLYITYNPDYPANRGSLQILRQAVEADGGTLVENPVSNVESIGADLEKREAADDIGLDAIMMMPDNISQSSAGWSLIDGFASRHKLPVSGAGAAITDPGVVFRYGPDIPGVGRMAAPLADKILQGTKAGTIPVLSAEAYLRVNYKLVKELGLAVPASWLEMATEINR
;
A
#
# COMPACT_ATOMS: atom_id res chain seq x y z
N MET A 1 82.67 48.53 -24.83
CA MET A 1 82.42 47.12 -24.46
C MET A 1 80.92 46.88 -24.49
N ARG A 2 80.45 46.07 -25.47
CA ARG A 2 79.01 45.87 -25.71
C ARG A 2 78.58 44.60 -24.95
N GLY A 3 77.63 44.72 -24.05
CA GLY A 3 76.96 43.61 -23.35
C GLY A 3 75.77 43.10 -24.13
N SER A 4 75.71 41.83 -24.46
CA SER A 4 74.64 41.16 -25.17
C SER A 4 73.43 40.92 -24.25
N PRO A 5 72.19 41.05 -24.66
CA PRO A 5 71.03 40.74 -23.84
C PRO A 5 70.70 39.25 -23.82
N CYS A 6 70.36 38.78 -22.65
CA CYS A 6 70.05 37.40 -22.26
C CYS A 6 68.81 36.86 -23.00
N ARG A 7 68.96 35.78 -23.72
CA ARG A 7 67.96 35.12 -24.60
C ARG A 7 67.17 34.03 -23.87
N HIS A 8 66.87 34.24 -22.58
CA HIS A 8 66.32 33.13 -21.73
C HIS A 8 64.85 33.24 -21.37
N ASP A 9 64.17 34.31 -21.79
CA ASP A 9 62.82 34.62 -21.22
C ASP A 9 61.63 34.21 -22.14
N ARG A 10 61.84 33.79 -23.37
CA ARG A 10 60.75 33.43 -24.30
C ARG A 10 60.30 31.97 -24.28
N THR A 11 61.17 31.08 -23.81
CA THR A 11 60.88 29.63 -23.76
C THR A 11 60.06 29.26 -22.50
N VAL A 12 60.33 29.88 -21.39
CA VAL A 12 59.59 29.66 -20.10
C VAL A 12 58.13 30.10 -20.20
N ASN A 13 57.89 31.27 -20.85
CA ASN A 13 56.50 31.76 -21.05
C ASN A 13 55.69 30.91 -22.03
N ARG A 14 56.32 30.27 -23.02
CA ARG A 14 55.61 29.37 -23.95
C ARG A 14 55.24 28.03 -23.28
N LEU A 15 56.10 27.49 -22.45
CA LEU A 15 55.83 26.26 -21.67
C LEU A 15 54.73 26.50 -20.63
N ALA A 16 54.74 27.63 -19.92
CA ALA A 16 53.68 28.01 -18.96
C ALA A 16 52.34 28.20 -19.69
N ALA A 17 52.27 28.82 -20.85
CA ALA A 17 51.06 28.99 -21.62
C ALA A 17 50.49 27.65 -22.15
N ILE A 18 51.33 26.68 -22.54
CA ILE A 18 50.90 25.36 -22.98
C ILE A 18 50.35 24.56 -21.80
N ILE A 19 50.94 24.65 -20.61
CA ILE A 19 50.47 24.00 -19.38
C ILE A 19 49.12 24.57 -18.94
N TRP A 20 48.90 25.90 -19.05
CA TRP A 20 47.62 26.55 -18.74
C TRP A 20 46.52 26.13 -19.72
N ILE A 21 46.82 26.02 -21.02
CA ILE A 21 45.88 25.56 -22.05
C ILE A 21 45.53 24.06 -21.83
N ALA A 22 46.51 23.23 -21.47
CA ALA A 22 46.27 21.83 -21.17
C ALA A 22 45.44 21.63 -19.89
N LEU A 23 45.67 22.41 -18.81
CA LEU A 23 44.85 22.41 -17.60
C LEU A 23 43.45 22.94 -17.87
N PHE A 24 43.27 23.94 -18.69
CA PHE A 24 41.94 24.48 -19.05
C PHE A 24 41.17 23.49 -19.95
N GLY A 25 41.87 22.79 -20.85
CA GLY A 25 41.31 21.68 -21.64
C GLY A 25 40.85 20.49 -20.80
N LEU A 26 41.61 20.12 -19.74
CA LEU A 26 41.19 19.07 -18.79
C LEU A 26 39.96 19.45 -17.93
N LEU A 27 39.78 20.74 -17.64
CA LEU A 27 38.61 21.24 -16.90
C LEU A 27 37.32 21.24 -17.74
N LEU A 28 37.44 21.34 -19.10
CA LEU A 28 36.30 21.29 -20.00
C LEU A 28 35.83 19.83 -20.28
N PHE A 29 36.68 18.83 -20.10
CA PHE A 29 36.30 17.42 -20.20
C PHE A 29 35.69 16.84 -18.90
N ALA A 30 35.77 17.54 -17.76
CA ALA A 30 35.19 17.11 -16.50
C ALA A 30 33.68 17.40 -16.38
N CYS A 31 33.05 18.06 -17.35
CA CYS A 31 31.61 18.18 -17.50
C CYS A 31 31.08 17.23 -18.58
N GLU A 32 31.45 15.94 -18.54
CA GLU A 32 30.54 14.94 -19.07
C GLU A 32 29.29 15.00 -18.20
N GLY A 33 28.28 15.68 -18.68
CA GLY A 33 26.98 15.71 -18.08
C GLY A 33 26.56 14.26 -17.87
N LYS A 34 26.35 13.86 -16.61
CA LYS A 34 25.75 12.60 -16.24
C LYS A 34 24.53 12.46 -17.14
N LYS A 35 24.59 11.54 -18.13
CA LYS A 35 23.46 11.25 -19.01
C LYS A 35 22.28 11.06 -18.07
N SER A 36 21.26 11.90 -18.16
CA SER A 36 20.11 11.76 -17.29
C SER A 36 19.57 10.35 -17.55
N GLU A 37 19.75 9.45 -16.59
CA GLU A 37 19.18 8.12 -16.69
C GLU A 37 17.67 8.32 -16.77
N GLU A 38 17.06 7.85 -17.85
CA GLU A 38 15.63 7.84 -18.03
C GLU A 38 15.10 6.54 -17.43
N TYR A 39 14.34 6.63 -16.36
CA TYR A 39 13.75 5.48 -15.72
C TYR A 39 12.34 5.19 -16.23
N ARG A 40 12.00 3.91 -16.33
CA ARG A 40 10.66 3.43 -16.68
C ARG A 40 10.08 2.64 -15.53
N VAL A 41 8.94 3.08 -14.99
CA VAL A 41 8.25 2.43 -13.88
C VAL A 41 6.90 1.93 -14.34
N GLY A 42 6.70 0.60 -14.30
CA GLY A 42 5.39 0.00 -14.50
C GLY A 42 4.59 0.04 -13.19
N ILE A 43 3.41 0.66 -13.21
CA ILE A 43 2.53 0.74 -12.03
C ILE A 43 1.30 -0.13 -12.27
N LEU A 44 1.11 -1.15 -11.43
CA LEU A 44 -0.07 -2.01 -11.45
C LEU A 44 -1.01 -1.69 -10.29
N VAL A 45 -2.20 -1.17 -10.62
CA VAL A 45 -3.28 -0.88 -9.69
C VAL A 45 -4.35 -1.97 -9.82
N ALA A 46 -4.35 -2.97 -8.95
CA ALA A 46 -5.32 -4.07 -9.04
C ALA A 46 -6.68 -3.77 -8.39
N PHE A 47 -6.83 -2.63 -7.75
CA PHE A 47 -8.10 -2.19 -7.18
C PHE A 47 -8.21 -0.66 -7.31
N PRO A 48 -9.10 -0.15 -8.19
CA PRO A 48 -9.12 1.27 -8.58
C PRO A 48 -9.22 2.26 -7.42
N LYS A 49 -9.89 1.91 -6.32
CA LYS A 49 -9.98 2.79 -5.14
C LYS A 49 -8.63 3.09 -4.46
N PHE A 50 -7.57 2.35 -4.81
CA PHE A 50 -6.21 2.59 -4.33
C PHE A 50 -5.37 3.43 -5.30
N SER A 51 -5.94 3.96 -6.39
CA SER A 51 -5.19 4.79 -7.36
C SER A 51 -4.45 5.96 -6.71
N VAL A 52 -5.01 6.54 -5.64
CA VAL A 52 -4.36 7.62 -4.87
C VAL A 52 -2.95 7.24 -4.35
N ILE A 53 -2.63 5.94 -4.21
CA ILE A 53 -1.27 5.49 -3.86
C ILE A 53 -0.30 5.82 -5.00
N ALA A 54 -0.71 5.63 -6.28
CA ALA A 54 0.12 5.99 -7.42
C ALA A 54 0.31 7.51 -7.51
N ASP A 55 -0.74 8.28 -7.26
CA ASP A 55 -0.69 9.73 -7.34
C ASP A 55 0.28 10.30 -6.31
N THR A 56 0.14 9.93 -5.03
CA THR A 56 1.03 10.38 -3.96
C THR A 56 2.45 9.80 -4.06
N PHE A 57 2.62 8.63 -4.65
CA PHE A 57 3.93 8.10 -5.01
C PHE A 57 4.63 8.98 -6.05
N LYS A 58 3.93 9.35 -7.14
CA LYS A 58 4.47 10.21 -8.19
C LYS A 58 4.80 11.62 -7.67
N GLU A 59 3.94 12.19 -6.82
CA GLU A 59 4.18 13.47 -6.16
C GLU A 59 5.47 13.44 -5.32
N GLU A 60 5.65 12.38 -4.51
CA GLU A 60 6.85 12.24 -3.68
C GLU A 60 8.09 11.94 -4.52
N MET A 61 7.99 11.14 -5.59
CA MET A 61 9.09 10.92 -6.55
C MET A 61 9.51 12.25 -7.21
N ALA A 62 8.55 13.13 -7.55
CA ALA A 62 8.87 14.44 -8.07
C ALA A 62 9.63 15.30 -7.05
N SER A 63 9.29 15.23 -5.76
CA SER A 63 10.02 15.90 -4.66
C SER A 63 11.45 15.38 -4.51
N LEU A 64 11.69 14.10 -4.86
CA LEU A 64 13.03 13.47 -4.88
C LEU A 64 13.81 13.78 -6.18
N GLY A 65 13.24 14.56 -7.11
CA GLY A 65 13.90 14.97 -8.34
C GLY A 65 13.59 14.10 -9.57
N TYR A 66 12.66 13.16 -9.46
CA TYR A 66 12.19 12.33 -10.58
C TYR A 66 10.99 13.01 -11.27
N ILE A 67 11.26 13.75 -12.33
CA ILE A 67 10.26 14.55 -13.05
C ILE A 67 9.68 13.74 -14.21
N GLU A 68 8.38 13.46 -14.19
CA GLU A 68 7.68 12.72 -15.24
C GLU A 68 7.84 13.42 -16.61
N GLY A 69 8.20 12.63 -17.62
CA GLY A 69 8.48 13.12 -18.97
C GLY A 69 9.88 13.72 -19.18
N LYS A 70 10.74 13.76 -18.14
CA LYS A 70 12.14 14.21 -18.25
C LYS A 70 13.14 13.10 -17.95
N ASN A 71 13.07 12.52 -16.74
CA ASN A 71 14.00 11.50 -16.27
C ASN A 71 13.30 10.28 -15.67
N ILE A 72 11.96 10.29 -15.61
CA ILE A 72 11.14 9.15 -15.25
C ILE A 72 9.87 9.10 -16.09
N PHE A 73 9.43 7.90 -16.48
CA PHE A 73 8.22 7.63 -17.24
C PHE A 73 7.42 6.54 -16.56
N TYR A 74 6.11 6.77 -16.36
CA TYR A 74 5.21 5.84 -15.72
C TYR A 74 4.27 5.19 -16.74
N ASP A 75 4.25 3.85 -16.78
CA ASP A 75 3.19 3.09 -17.43
C ASP A 75 2.23 2.59 -16.35
N GLN A 76 1.19 3.36 -16.08
CA GLN A 76 0.18 3.02 -15.07
C GLN A 76 -0.97 2.25 -15.71
N GLN A 77 -1.19 1.04 -15.23
CA GLN A 77 -2.27 0.16 -15.66
C GLN A 77 -3.16 -0.19 -14.48
N ALA A 78 -4.47 -0.23 -14.72
CA ALA A 78 -5.44 -0.59 -13.69
C ALA A 78 -6.31 -1.76 -14.15
N VAL A 79 -6.60 -2.65 -13.23
CA VAL A 79 -7.61 -3.70 -13.37
C VAL A 79 -8.57 -3.63 -12.18
N ASN A 80 -9.71 -4.28 -12.27
CA ASN A 80 -10.64 -4.40 -11.16
C ASN A 80 -10.66 -5.85 -10.67
N ILE A 81 -9.63 -6.22 -9.92
CA ILE A 81 -9.49 -7.53 -9.28
C ILE A 81 -9.62 -8.67 -10.31
N ASP A 82 -8.79 -8.59 -11.32
CA ASP A 82 -8.65 -9.59 -12.38
C ASP A 82 -7.24 -10.20 -12.33
N PRO A 83 -7.01 -11.34 -11.66
CA PRO A 83 -5.70 -11.96 -11.55
C PRO A 83 -5.05 -12.27 -12.92
N ALA A 84 -5.85 -12.62 -13.93
CA ALA A 84 -5.35 -12.84 -15.28
C ALA A 84 -4.92 -11.53 -15.95
N GLY A 85 -5.65 -10.44 -15.72
CA GLY A 85 -5.30 -9.10 -16.17
C GLY A 85 -4.05 -8.58 -15.48
N GLU A 86 -3.94 -8.76 -14.15
CA GLU A 86 -2.73 -8.42 -13.39
C GLU A 86 -1.49 -9.08 -13.99
N ARG A 87 -1.59 -10.39 -14.25
CA ARG A 87 -0.50 -11.16 -14.84
C ARG A 87 -0.09 -10.62 -16.22
N ARG A 88 -1.06 -10.42 -17.13
CA ARG A 88 -0.80 -9.87 -18.48
C ARG A 88 -0.11 -8.51 -18.43
N ILE A 89 -0.50 -7.64 -17.49
CA ILE A 89 0.12 -6.32 -17.32
C ILE A 89 1.57 -6.45 -16.87
N VAL A 90 1.86 -7.29 -15.87
CA VAL A 90 3.24 -7.49 -15.43
C VAL A 90 4.10 -8.16 -16.51
N GLU A 91 3.55 -9.12 -17.27
CA GLU A 91 4.24 -9.73 -18.43
C GLU A 91 4.60 -8.67 -19.49
N LYS A 92 3.72 -7.69 -19.73
CA LYS A 92 4.02 -6.52 -20.57
C LYS A 92 5.20 -5.73 -19.99
N PHE A 93 5.19 -5.38 -18.71
CA PHE A 93 6.26 -4.63 -18.07
C PHE A 93 7.62 -5.38 -18.15
N VAL A 94 7.61 -6.70 -17.97
CA VAL A 94 8.81 -7.53 -18.13
C VAL A 94 9.30 -7.50 -19.58
N LYS A 95 8.42 -7.62 -20.57
CA LYS A 95 8.78 -7.53 -22.00
C LYS A 95 9.36 -6.17 -22.36
N GLU A 96 8.84 -5.09 -21.79
CA GLU A 96 9.28 -3.71 -22.01
C GLU A 96 10.54 -3.36 -21.19
N LYS A 97 10.99 -4.26 -20.33
CA LYS A 97 12.18 -4.11 -19.47
C LYS A 97 12.14 -2.84 -18.64
N VAL A 98 11.01 -2.64 -17.91
CA VAL A 98 10.91 -1.52 -16.98
C VAL A 98 11.98 -1.63 -15.87
N ASP A 99 12.43 -0.50 -15.34
CA ASP A 99 13.44 -0.45 -14.28
C ASP A 99 12.87 -0.78 -12.89
N LEU A 100 11.54 -0.70 -12.75
CA LEU A 100 10.81 -0.99 -11.52
C LEU A 100 9.36 -1.37 -11.83
N VAL A 101 8.85 -2.41 -11.18
CA VAL A 101 7.41 -2.69 -11.09
C VAL A 101 6.90 -2.22 -9.73
N PHE A 102 5.97 -1.27 -9.71
CA PHE A 102 5.24 -0.84 -8.51
C PHE A 102 3.84 -1.44 -8.52
N ALA A 103 3.51 -2.31 -7.56
CA ALA A 103 2.30 -3.12 -7.60
C ALA A 103 1.53 -3.08 -6.26
N PHE A 104 0.22 -2.83 -6.32
CA PHE A 104 -0.65 -2.80 -5.15
C PHE A 104 -2.12 -3.08 -5.52
N PRO A 105 -2.94 -3.60 -4.57
CA PRO A 105 -2.59 -4.11 -3.25
C PRO A 105 -2.03 -5.54 -3.29
N THR A 106 -2.40 -6.43 -2.35
CA THR A 106 -1.81 -7.76 -2.15
C THR A 106 -1.83 -8.64 -3.39
N SER A 107 -2.95 -8.70 -4.15
CA SER A 107 -3.05 -9.55 -5.35
C SER A 107 -2.05 -9.12 -6.42
N ALA A 108 -1.95 -7.82 -6.68
CA ALA A 108 -0.97 -7.26 -7.62
C ALA A 108 0.47 -7.57 -7.22
N ALA A 109 0.80 -7.45 -5.92
CA ALA A 109 2.12 -7.77 -5.40
C ALA A 109 2.48 -9.25 -5.59
N VAL A 110 1.51 -10.16 -5.35
CA VAL A 110 1.67 -11.60 -5.58
C VAL A 110 1.87 -11.89 -7.06
N SER A 111 1.07 -11.30 -7.93
CA SER A 111 1.19 -11.43 -9.39
C SER A 111 2.52 -10.88 -9.88
N ALA A 112 2.95 -9.71 -9.41
CA ALA A 112 4.22 -9.09 -9.77
C ALA A 112 5.41 -9.96 -9.37
N LYS A 113 5.46 -10.45 -8.12
CA LYS A 113 6.52 -11.36 -7.67
C LYS A 113 6.60 -12.62 -8.53
N ALA A 114 5.45 -13.25 -8.82
CA ALA A 114 5.41 -14.49 -9.59
C ALA A 114 5.91 -14.32 -11.03
N VAL A 115 5.53 -13.23 -11.70
CA VAL A 115 5.89 -12.98 -13.11
C VAL A 115 7.33 -12.49 -13.25
N THR A 116 7.84 -11.72 -12.29
CA THR A 116 9.23 -11.21 -12.33
C THR A 116 10.25 -12.21 -11.79
N GLN A 117 9.81 -13.38 -11.32
CA GLN A 117 10.71 -14.42 -10.83
C GLN A 117 11.71 -14.83 -11.92
N GLY A 118 13.00 -14.81 -11.59
CA GLY A 118 14.08 -15.14 -12.54
C GLY A 118 14.47 -14.00 -13.47
N THR A 119 13.91 -12.80 -13.28
CA THR A 119 14.38 -11.57 -13.94
C THR A 119 15.12 -10.68 -12.95
N ASP A 120 15.85 -9.68 -13.48
CA ASP A 120 16.51 -8.65 -12.66
C ASP A 120 15.58 -7.46 -12.34
N ILE A 121 14.32 -7.48 -12.79
CA ILE A 121 13.38 -6.39 -12.60
C ILE A 121 12.94 -6.35 -11.13
N PRO A 122 13.21 -5.26 -10.40
CA PRO A 122 12.79 -5.12 -9.02
C PRO A 122 11.28 -4.89 -8.91
N VAL A 123 10.71 -5.39 -7.81
CA VAL A 123 9.31 -5.18 -7.44
C VAL A 123 9.24 -4.36 -6.16
N LEU A 124 8.52 -3.26 -6.22
CA LEU A 124 8.10 -2.47 -5.06
C LEU A 124 6.61 -2.73 -4.84
N PHE A 125 6.24 -3.24 -3.69
CA PHE A 125 4.82 -3.39 -3.36
C PHE A 125 4.33 -2.31 -2.40
N ALA A 126 3.03 -2.05 -2.43
CA ALA A 126 2.36 -1.20 -1.45
C ALA A 126 1.03 -1.84 -1.02
N MET A 127 0.59 -1.55 0.22
CA MET A 127 -0.68 -2.08 0.74
C MET A 127 -0.82 -3.60 0.59
N ALA A 128 0.28 -4.35 0.67
CA ALA A 128 0.27 -5.80 0.52
C ALA A 128 0.47 -6.50 1.87
N GLY A 129 -0.42 -7.45 2.18
CA GLY A 129 -0.22 -8.39 3.29
C GLY A 129 0.89 -9.37 2.93
N ILE A 130 1.90 -9.46 3.78
CA ILE A 130 3.01 -10.41 3.60
C ILE A 130 2.74 -11.74 4.30
N GLU A 131 1.92 -11.71 5.35
CA GLU A 131 1.58 -12.86 6.18
C GLU A 131 0.73 -13.87 5.37
N GLY A 132 1.24 -15.10 5.28
CA GLY A 132 0.59 -16.19 4.52
C GLY A 132 0.68 -16.08 2.99
N ASN A 133 1.40 -15.09 2.45
CA ASN A 133 1.53 -14.86 1.01
C ASN A 133 2.93 -15.14 0.44
N ASN A 134 3.90 -15.45 1.29
CA ASN A 134 5.30 -15.72 0.89
C ASN A 134 5.89 -14.62 -0.02
N LEU A 135 5.47 -13.36 0.19
CA LEU A 135 5.97 -12.25 -0.61
C LEU A 135 7.44 -11.95 -0.33
N VAL A 136 7.85 -12.09 0.92
CA VAL A 136 9.20 -11.77 1.39
C VAL A 136 9.68 -12.85 2.35
N ASP A 137 10.99 -13.00 2.49
CA ASP A 137 11.58 -13.94 3.47
C ASP A 137 11.41 -13.42 4.89
N SER A 138 11.59 -12.12 5.08
CA SER A 138 11.34 -11.41 6.34
C SER A 138 11.19 -9.91 6.12
N VAL A 139 10.63 -9.19 7.10
CA VAL A 139 10.53 -7.72 7.07
C VAL A 139 11.91 -7.06 6.96
N ARG A 140 12.92 -7.58 7.67
CA ARG A 140 14.28 -7.01 7.66
C ARG A 140 15.07 -7.34 6.40
N ARG A 141 14.86 -8.51 5.84
CA ARG A 141 15.54 -9.01 4.63
C ARG A 141 14.51 -9.65 3.73
N PRO A 142 13.88 -8.86 2.86
CA PRO A 142 12.83 -9.36 1.98
C PRO A 142 13.25 -10.51 1.08
N GLY A 143 14.53 -10.51 0.67
CA GLY A 143 15.05 -11.50 -0.26
C GLY A 143 14.60 -11.29 -1.71
N GLY A 144 15.18 -12.03 -2.63
CA GLY A 144 14.82 -11.93 -4.04
C GLY A 144 14.93 -10.51 -4.62
N ASN A 145 14.00 -10.17 -5.49
CA ASN A 145 13.94 -8.88 -6.18
C ASN A 145 12.80 -7.95 -5.64
N ILE A 146 12.34 -8.14 -4.41
CA ILE A 146 11.11 -7.49 -3.91
C ILE A 146 11.31 -6.80 -2.56
N THR A 147 10.68 -5.64 -2.38
CA THR A 147 10.49 -4.92 -1.11
C THR A 147 9.22 -4.07 -1.18
N GLY A 148 8.89 -3.34 -0.11
CA GLY A 148 7.75 -2.42 -0.18
C GLY A 148 7.22 -1.94 1.16
N VAL A 149 5.97 -1.48 1.13
CA VAL A 149 5.19 -1.01 2.28
C VAL A 149 4.07 -2.01 2.56
N ARG A 150 4.21 -2.79 3.62
CA ARG A 150 3.23 -3.82 3.96
C ARG A 150 1.95 -3.22 4.56
N TYR A 151 0.84 -3.92 4.32
CA TYR A 151 -0.38 -3.82 5.09
C TYR A 151 -0.27 -4.83 6.25
N PRO A 152 -0.12 -4.40 7.51
CA PRO A 152 0.01 -5.32 8.65
C PRO A 152 -1.38 -5.88 9.05
N GLY A 153 -1.95 -6.69 8.16
CA GLY A 153 -3.33 -7.16 8.23
C GLY A 153 -3.71 -7.83 9.54
N PRO A 154 -2.94 -8.79 10.06
CA PRO A 154 -3.24 -9.43 11.35
C PRO A 154 -3.30 -8.43 12.51
N ASP A 155 -2.29 -7.54 12.63
CA ASP A 155 -2.21 -6.55 13.71
C ASP A 155 -3.40 -5.58 13.66
N LEU A 156 -3.74 -5.10 12.45
CA LEU A 156 -4.89 -4.21 12.23
C LEU A 156 -6.22 -4.90 12.51
N THR A 157 -6.33 -6.18 12.18
CA THR A 157 -7.55 -6.96 12.41
C THR A 157 -7.77 -7.20 13.90
N LEU A 158 -6.70 -7.56 14.61
CA LEU A 158 -6.76 -7.72 16.06
C LEU A 158 -7.13 -6.40 16.74
N LYS A 159 -6.47 -5.30 16.38
CA LYS A 159 -6.77 -3.98 16.97
C LYS A 159 -8.21 -3.51 16.69
N ARG A 160 -8.75 -3.77 15.50
CA ARG A 160 -10.16 -3.48 15.20
C ARG A 160 -11.12 -4.30 16.05
N TYR A 161 -10.80 -5.57 16.29
CA TYR A 161 -11.58 -6.41 17.19
C TYR A 161 -11.52 -5.90 18.62
N GLU A 162 -10.34 -5.55 19.15
CA GLU A 162 -10.18 -4.96 20.48
C GLU A 162 -10.99 -3.67 20.63
N LEU A 163 -10.88 -2.76 19.67
CA LEU A 163 -11.67 -1.51 19.65
C LEU A 163 -13.18 -1.81 19.62
N LEU A 164 -13.61 -2.80 18.84
CA LEU A 164 -15.01 -3.18 18.79
C LEU A 164 -15.49 -3.74 20.15
N LYS A 165 -14.66 -4.49 20.84
CA LYS A 165 -14.93 -4.96 22.22
C LYS A 165 -14.98 -3.84 23.25
N GLU A 166 -14.12 -2.81 23.11
CA GLU A 166 -14.19 -1.61 23.97
C GLU A 166 -15.51 -0.87 23.77
N LEU A 167 -15.98 -0.75 22.50
CA LEU A 167 -17.26 -0.13 22.18
C LEU A 167 -18.46 -0.97 22.62
N LEU A 168 -18.34 -2.29 22.50
CA LEU A 168 -19.38 -3.28 22.77
C LEU A 168 -18.91 -4.32 23.79
N PRO A 169 -18.85 -4.01 25.10
CA PRO A 169 -18.32 -4.96 26.11
C PRO A 169 -19.10 -6.28 26.20
N LYS A 170 -20.34 -6.31 25.69
CA LYS A 170 -21.19 -7.50 25.65
C LYS A 170 -21.16 -8.24 24.31
N LEU A 171 -20.27 -7.87 23.38
CA LEU A 171 -20.13 -8.53 22.09
C LEU A 171 -19.91 -10.03 22.26
N LYS A 172 -20.80 -10.83 21.64
CA LYS A 172 -20.72 -12.30 21.63
C LYS A 172 -20.71 -12.87 20.21
N LYS A 173 -21.50 -12.32 19.30
CA LYS A 173 -21.68 -12.82 17.94
C LYS A 173 -21.18 -11.79 16.91
N LEU A 174 -19.95 -11.95 16.44
CA LEU A 174 -19.32 -11.07 15.46
C LEU A 174 -19.44 -11.65 14.06
N TYR A 175 -20.09 -10.92 13.16
CA TYR A 175 -20.23 -11.32 11.75
C TYR A 175 -19.11 -10.78 10.89
N ILE A 176 -18.60 -11.65 10.02
CA ILE A 176 -17.72 -11.29 8.90
C ILE A 176 -18.19 -11.97 7.62
N THR A 177 -18.06 -11.26 6.50
CA THR A 177 -18.18 -11.87 5.16
C THR A 177 -16.90 -11.59 4.37
N TYR A 178 -16.41 -12.58 3.64
CA TYR A 178 -15.10 -12.49 3.00
C TYR A 178 -14.92 -13.50 1.86
N ASN A 179 -14.07 -13.14 0.89
CA ASN A 179 -13.59 -14.05 -0.13
C ASN A 179 -12.44 -14.91 0.43
N PRO A 180 -12.60 -16.26 0.58
CA PRO A 180 -11.56 -17.12 1.14
C PRO A 180 -10.30 -17.18 0.26
N ASP A 181 -10.42 -16.93 -1.05
CA ASP A 181 -9.31 -16.96 -1.99
C ASP A 181 -8.53 -15.63 -2.04
N TYR A 182 -9.07 -14.57 -1.42
CA TYR A 182 -8.39 -13.27 -1.45
C TYR A 182 -7.17 -13.25 -0.51
N PRO A 183 -5.96 -13.01 -1.03
CA PRO A 183 -4.72 -13.20 -0.29
C PRO A 183 -4.61 -12.40 1.01
N ALA A 184 -5.20 -11.19 1.09
CA ALA A 184 -5.12 -10.34 2.28
C ALA A 184 -5.88 -10.90 3.49
N ASN A 185 -6.81 -11.85 3.29
CA ASN A 185 -7.61 -12.44 4.36
C ASN A 185 -6.85 -13.50 5.18
N ARG A 186 -5.82 -14.15 4.60
CA ARG A 186 -5.20 -15.36 5.18
C ARG A 186 -4.73 -15.21 6.62
N GLY A 187 -3.83 -14.27 6.87
CA GLY A 187 -3.32 -14.03 8.23
C GLY A 187 -4.36 -13.38 9.16
N SER A 188 -5.20 -12.50 8.61
CA SER A 188 -6.23 -11.77 9.36
C SER A 188 -7.32 -12.68 9.91
N LEU A 189 -7.77 -13.68 9.14
CA LEU A 189 -8.78 -14.65 9.60
C LEU A 189 -8.27 -15.50 10.76
N GLN A 190 -7.04 -15.98 10.67
CA GLN A 190 -6.46 -16.82 11.70
C GLN A 190 -6.43 -16.12 13.06
N ILE A 191 -5.91 -14.89 13.10
CA ILE A 191 -5.78 -14.14 14.35
C ILE A 191 -7.16 -13.74 14.90
N LEU A 192 -8.12 -13.41 14.04
CA LEU A 192 -9.47 -13.04 14.46
C LEU A 192 -10.21 -14.21 15.08
N ARG A 193 -10.13 -15.42 14.48
CA ARG A 193 -10.72 -16.64 15.06
C ARG A 193 -10.19 -16.90 16.46
N GLN A 194 -8.87 -16.84 16.61
CA GLN A 194 -8.22 -17.06 17.92
C GLN A 194 -8.65 -16.01 18.95
N ALA A 195 -8.72 -14.75 18.57
CA ALA A 195 -9.10 -13.68 19.49
C ALA A 195 -10.57 -13.78 19.93
N VAL A 196 -11.50 -14.05 19.01
CA VAL A 196 -12.92 -14.20 19.30
C VAL A 196 -13.18 -15.42 20.18
N GLU A 197 -12.52 -16.55 19.90
CA GLU A 197 -12.61 -17.78 20.69
C GLU A 197 -12.07 -17.58 22.13
N ALA A 198 -10.90 -16.94 22.26
CA ALA A 198 -10.29 -16.64 23.55
C ALA A 198 -11.19 -15.78 24.45
N ASP A 199 -11.99 -14.90 23.87
CA ASP A 199 -12.98 -14.08 24.58
C ASP A 199 -14.33 -14.78 24.82
N GLY A 200 -14.46 -16.05 24.46
CA GLY A 200 -15.69 -16.83 24.57
C GLY A 200 -16.82 -16.28 23.69
N GLY A 201 -16.47 -15.63 22.59
CA GLY A 201 -17.38 -15.15 21.54
C GLY A 201 -17.57 -16.19 20.44
N THR A 202 -18.43 -15.86 19.48
CA THR A 202 -18.68 -16.64 18.27
C THR A 202 -18.38 -15.78 17.06
N LEU A 203 -17.45 -16.22 16.23
CA LEU A 203 -17.22 -15.63 14.91
C LEU A 203 -18.21 -16.28 13.93
N VAL A 204 -19.15 -15.48 13.45
CA VAL A 204 -20.15 -15.87 12.45
C VAL A 204 -19.59 -15.58 11.07
N GLU A 205 -19.07 -16.61 10.44
CA GLU A 205 -18.37 -16.50 9.16
C GLU A 205 -19.29 -16.77 7.97
N ASN A 206 -19.22 -15.90 6.95
CA ASN A 206 -19.87 -16.10 5.67
C ASN A 206 -18.80 -16.02 4.55
N PRO A 207 -18.17 -17.15 4.20
CA PRO A 207 -17.27 -17.19 3.05
C PRO A 207 -18.06 -17.07 1.75
N VAL A 208 -17.65 -16.12 0.87
CA VAL A 208 -18.35 -15.80 -0.37
C VAL A 208 -17.42 -15.77 -1.57
N SER A 209 -17.95 -16.11 -2.75
CA SER A 209 -17.23 -16.01 -4.02
C SER A 209 -17.75 -14.87 -4.92
N ASN A 210 -18.90 -14.26 -4.57
CA ASN A 210 -19.54 -13.17 -5.28
C ASN A 210 -20.42 -12.34 -4.35
N VAL A 211 -20.95 -11.23 -4.86
CA VAL A 211 -21.80 -10.30 -4.10
C VAL A 211 -23.16 -10.89 -3.79
N GLU A 212 -23.71 -11.68 -4.70
CA GLU A 212 -25.02 -12.33 -4.57
C GLU A 212 -25.07 -13.25 -3.35
N SER A 213 -23.96 -13.92 -3.04
CA SER A 213 -23.83 -14.77 -1.85
C SER A 213 -23.90 -13.98 -0.54
N ILE A 214 -23.45 -12.71 -0.53
CA ILE A 214 -23.66 -11.82 0.62
C ILE A 214 -25.14 -11.55 0.81
N GLY A 215 -25.84 -11.16 -0.27
CA GLY A 215 -27.27 -10.88 -0.24
C GLY A 215 -28.09 -12.06 0.29
N ALA A 216 -27.84 -13.26 -0.25
CA ALA A 216 -28.56 -14.48 0.13
C ALA A 216 -28.39 -14.85 1.63
N ASP A 217 -27.18 -14.67 2.22
CA ASP A 217 -26.97 -14.91 3.66
C ASP A 217 -27.70 -13.85 4.50
N LEU A 218 -27.62 -12.57 4.13
CA LEU A 218 -28.27 -11.48 4.85
C LEU A 218 -29.81 -11.60 4.79
N GLU A 219 -30.40 -11.94 3.65
CA GLU A 219 -31.83 -12.20 3.48
C GLU A 219 -32.31 -13.38 4.35
N LYS A 220 -31.53 -14.47 4.41
CA LYS A 220 -31.82 -15.60 5.27
C LYS A 220 -31.85 -15.21 6.75
N ARG A 221 -30.93 -14.33 7.18
CA ARG A 221 -30.90 -13.82 8.56
C ARG A 221 -32.07 -12.91 8.84
N GLU A 222 -32.46 -12.06 7.91
CA GLU A 222 -33.59 -11.16 8.02
C GLU A 222 -34.93 -11.90 8.14
N ALA A 223 -35.06 -13.09 7.54
CA ALA A 223 -36.22 -13.94 7.64
C ALA A 223 -36.29 -14.76 8.96
N ALA A 224 -35.24 -14.75 9.80
CA ALA A 224 -35.22 -15.46 11.06
C ALA A 224 -35.78 -14.59 12.21
N ASP A 225 -36.33 -15.21 13.25
CA ASP A 225 -36.82 -14.51 14.45
C ASP A 225 -35.73 -13.73 15.19
N ASP A 226 -34.48 -14.21 15.12
CA ASP A 226 -33.26 -13.55 15.62
C ASP A 226 -32.21 -13.56 14.51
N ILE A 227 -31.71 -12.38 14.16
CA ILE A 227 -30.64 -12.24 13.16
C ILE A 227 -29.33 -12.92 13.59
N GLY A 228 -29.17 -13.16 14.90
CA GLY A 228 -28.03 -13.87 15.47
C GLY A 228 -26.71 -13.12 15.43
N LEU A 229 -26.72 -11.78 15.42
CA LEU A 229 -25.52 -10.93 15.28
C LEU A 229 -25.56 -9.76 16.25
N ASP A 230 -24.41 -9.41 16.84
CA ASP A 230 -24.25 -8.21 17.69
C ASP A 230 -23.52 -7.08 16.96
N ALA A 231 -22.64 -7.41 15.99
CA ALA A 231 -21.86 -6.46 15.22
C ALA A 231 -21.33 -7.07 13.92
N ILE A 232 -20.92 -6.22 13.01
CA ILE A 232 -20.24 -6.61 11.76
C ILE A 232 -18.83 -6.03 11.76
N MET A 233 -17.84 -6.83 11.37
CA MET A 233 -16.48 -6.36 11.11
C MET A 233 -16.11 -6.59 9.65
N MET A 234 -15.76 -5.51 8.96
CA MET A 234 -15.32 -5.58 7.57
C MET A 234 -13.91 -6.16 7.47
N MET A 235 -13.76 -7.19 6.64
CA MET A 235 -12.47 -7.77 6.32
C MET A 235 -11.77 -6.97 5.20
N PRO A 236 -10.42 -7.05 5.06
CA PRO A 236 -9.69 -6.45 3.94
C PRO A 236 -9.95 -7.25 2.65
N ASP A 237 -11.14 -7.15 2.11
CA ASP A 237 -11.72 -8.05 1.14
C ASP A 237 -12.18 -7.33 -0.13
N ASN A 238 -12.08 -7.99 -1.26
CA ASN A 238 -12.43 -7.42 -2.55
C ASN A 238 -13.92 -7.48 -2.87
N ILE A 239 -14.66 -8.47 -2.34
CA ILE A 239 -16.09 -8.65 -2.60
C ILE A 239 -16.91 -7.80 -1.63
N SER A 240 -16.69 -7.97 -0.32
CA SER A 240 -17.42 -7.23 0.71
C SER A 240 -17.17 -5.72 0.67
N GLN A 241 -15.96 -5.29 0.27
CA GLN A 241 -15.61 -3.88 0.12
C GLN A 241 -15.86 -3.31 -1.28
N SER A 242 -16.41 -4.07 -2.22
CA SER A 242 -16.94 -3.51 -3.46
C SER A 242 -18.14 -2.61 -3.16
N SER A 243 -18.46 -1.67 -4.05
CA SER A 243 -19.63 -0.79 -3.84
C SER A 243 -20.93 -1.57 -3.66
N ALA A 244 -21.12 -2.65 -4.43
CA ALA A 244 -22.30 -3.50 -4.34
C ALA A 244 -22.33 -4.32 -3.05
N GLY A 245 -21.21 -4.96 -2.68
CA GLY A 245 -21.11 -5.74 -1.44
C GLY A 245 -21.30 -4.87 -0.20
N TRP A 246 -20.66 -3.69 -0.17
CA TRP A 246 -20.84 -2.71 0.90
C TRP A 246 -22.31 -2.26 1.01
N SER A 247 -22.97 -1.94 -0.11
CA SER A 247 -24.38 -1.49 -0.10
C SER A 247 -25.32 -2.51 0.56
N LEU A 248 -25.11 -3.81 0.32
CA LEU A 248 -25.90 -4.87 0.96
C LEU A 248 -25.66 -4.92 2.48
N ILE A 249 -24.38 -4.86 2.88
CA ILE A 249 -23.98 -4.93 4.30
C ILE A 249 -24.48 -3.69 5.06
N ASP A 250 -24.28 -2.49 4.52
CA ASP A 250 -24.69 -1.23 5.12
C ASP A 250 -26.22 -1.14 5.24
N GLY A 251 -26.94 -1.54 4.20
CA GLY A 251 -28.41 -1.59 4.22
C GLY A 251 -28.95 -2.53 5.29
N PHE A 252 -28.36 -3.73 5.43
CA PHE A 252 -28.74 -4.67 6.48
C PHE A 252 -28.37 -4.14 7.89
N ALA A 253 -27.15 -3.66 8.07
CA ALA A 253 -26.70 -3.11 9.34
C ALA A 253 -27.57 -1.92 9.82
N SER A 254 -27.92 -1.03 8.89
CA SER A 254 -28.76 0.13 9.18
C SER A 254 -30.18 -0.26 9.64
N ARG A 255 -30.82 -1.24 8.97
CA ARG A 255 -32.16 -1.73 9.37
C ARG A 255 -32.16 -2.37 10.76
N HIS A 256 -31.09 -3.09 11.10
CA HIS A 256 -30.97 -3.83 12.37
C HIS A 256 -30.18 -3.06 13.43
N LYS A 257 -29.78 -1.81 13.17
CA LYS A 257 -28.96 -0.98 14.09
C LYS A 257 -27.69 -1.67 14.56
N LEU A 258 -27.07 -2.45 13.67
CA LEU A 258 -25.81 -3.15 13.96
C LEU A 258 -24.62 -2.19 13.79
N PRO A 259 -23.73 -2.11 14.77
CA PRO A 259 -22.49 -1.38 14.60
C PRO A 259 -21.56 -2.13 13.62
N VAL A 260 -20.99 -1.39 12.68
CA VAL A 260 -20.04 -1.92 11.70
C VAL A 260 -18.68 -1.29 11.92
N SER A 261 -17.63 -2.08 12.09
CA SER A 261 -16.24 -1.60 12.08
C SER A 261 -15.63 -1.73 10.68
N GLY A 262 -14.98 -0.65 10.20
CA GLY A 262 -14.44 -0.58 8.84
C GLY A 262 -12.96 -0.95 8.74
N ALA A 263 -12.58 -1.61 7.65
CA ALA A 263 -11.19 -1.93 7.30
C ALA A 263 -10.55 -0.91 6.35
N GLY A 264 -11.33 -0.05 5.73
CA GLY A 264 -10.87 0.89 4.69
C GLY A 264 -10.49 2.27 5.21
N ALA A 265 -9.96 3.10 4.31
CA ALA A 265 -9.31 4.37 4.64
C ALA A 265 -10.21 5.60 4.70
N ALA A 266 -11.40 5.59 4.09
CA ALA A 266 -12.22 6.79 4.04
C ALA A 266 -13.36 6.78 5.07
N ILE A 267 -13.51 7.88 5.82
CA ILE A 267 -14.71 8.14 6.66
C ILE A 267 -15.99 8.35 5.82
N THR A 268 -15.83 8.41 4.51
CA THR A 268 -16.93 8.71 3.58
C THR A 268 -18.05 7.67 3.53
N ASP A 269 -17.85 6.46 4.12
CA ASP A 269 -18.95 5.52 4.28
C ASP A 269 -19.68 5.82 5.60
N PRO A 270 -20.86 6.43 5.58
CA PRO A 270 -21.56 6.87 6.78
C PRO A 270 -21.99 5.72 7.70
N GLY A 271 -22.06 4.49 7.18
CA GLY A 271 -22.52 3.30 7.89
C GLY A 271 -21.52 2.62 8.84
N VAL A 272 -20.30 3.14 9.01
CA VAL A 272 -19.31 2.54 9.95
C VAL A 272 -19.13 3.38 11.20
N VAL A 273 -19.12 2.73 12.38
CA VAL A 273 -18.95 3.41 13.68
C VAL A 273 -17.52 3.88 13.90
N PHE A 274 -16.54 3.13 13.42
CA PHE A 274 -15.14 3.54 13.38
C PHE A 274 -14.37 2.81 12.29
N ARG A 275 -13.23 3.37 11.93
CA ARG A 275 -12.22 2.76 11.07
C ARG A 275 -10.89 2.77 11.77
N TYR A 276 -10.20 1.65 11.72
CA TYR A 276 -8.81 1.56 12.12
C TYR A 276 -8.01 0.94 10.98
N GLY A 277 -7.17 1.73 10.36
CA GLY A 277 -6.44 1.31 9.17
C GLY A 277 -5.44 2.33 8.67
N PRO A 278 -4.69 2.01 7.61
CA PRO A 278 -3.61 2.85 7.13
C PRO A 278 -4.10 4.15 6.48
N ASP A 279 -3.22 5.14 6.49
CA ASP A 279 -3.33 6.32 5.62
C ASP A 279 -2.93 5.92 4.20
N ILE A 280 -3.94 5.70 3.34
CA ILE A 280 -3.69 5.21 1.98
C ILE A 280 -2.81 6.17 1.16
N PRO A 281 -3.06 7.51 1.17
CA PRO A 281 -2.13 8.46 0.55
C PRO A 281 -0.71 8.38 1.10
N GLY A 282 -0.56 8.25 2.42
CA GLY A 282 0.75 8.12 3.08
C GLY A 282 1.56 6.91 2.63
N VAL A 283 0.89 5.81 2.26
CA VAL A 283 1.56 4.61 1.73
C VAL A 283 2.31 4.91 0.43
N GLY A 284 1.75 5.71 -0.47
CA GLY A 284 2.44 6.14 -1.70
C GLY A 284 3.70 6.96 -1.40
N ARG A 285 3.58 7.93 -0.47
CA ARG A 285 4.73 8.72 0.00
C ARG A 285 5.81 7.86 0.65
N MET A 286 5.43 6.84 1.44
CA MET A 286 6.39 5.91 2.04
C MET A 286 7.10 5.02 1.01
N ALA A 287 6.44 4.71 -0.11
CA ALA A 287 6.99 3.86 -1.16
C ALA A 287 8.07 4.58 -2.00
N ALA A 288 7.95 5.90 -2.21
CA ALA A 288 8.85 6.65 -3.08
C ALA A 288 10.33 6.63 -2.64
N PRO A 289 10.70 6.79 -1.36
CA PRO A 289 12.10 6.66 -0.93
C PRO A 289 12.67 5.24 -1.10
N LEU A 290 11.82 4.21 -1.14
CA LEU A 290 12.26 2.85 -1.45
C LEU A 290 12.54 2.69 -2.95
N ALA A 291 11.67 3.29 -3.80
CA ALA A 291 11.88 3.35 -5.24
C ALA A 291 13.17 4.10 -5.59
N ASP A 292 13.42 5.24 -4.96
CA ASP A 292 14.66 6.01 -5.13
C ASP A 292 15.91 5.14 -4.87
N LYS A 293 15.96 4.43 -3.74
CA LYS A 293 17.07 3.51 -3.44
C LYS A 293 17.23 2.42 -4.50
N ILE A 294 16.13 1.87 -5.01
CA ILE A 294 16.14 0.83 -6.04
C ILE A 294 16.68 1.41 -7.36
N LEU A 295 16.18 2.55 -7.80
CA LEU A 295 16.62 3.21 -9.04
C LEU A 295 18.07 3.68 -8.96
N GLN A 296 18.58 3.98 -7.76
CA GLN A 296 20.00 4.23 -7.50
C GLN A 296 20.86 2.95 -7.41
N GLY A 297 20.30 1.77 -7.70
CA GLY A 297 21.04 0.51 -7.79
C GLY A 297 21.04 -0.33 -6.50
N THR A 298 20.34 0.05 -5.45
CA THR A 298 20.22 -0.81 -4.26
C THR A 298 19.30 -2.00 -4.57
N LYS A 299 19.74 -3.20 -4.30
CA LYS A 299 18.93 -4.42 -4.53
C LYS A 299 17.68 -4.41 -3.65
N ALA A 300 16.50 -4.52 -4.26
CA ALA A 300 15.22 -4.49 -3.57
C ALA A 300 15.15 -5.46 -2.38
N GLY A 301 15.58 -6.70 -2.56
CA GLY A 301 15.59 -7.73 -1.51
C GLY A 301 16.48 -7.44 -0.29
N THR A 302 17.29 -6.36 -0.31
CA THR A 302 18.12 -5.92 0.83
C THR A 302 17.52 -4.72 1.56
N ILE A 303 16.50 -4.07 0.99
CA ILE A 303 15.83 -2.92 1.59
C ILE A 303 14.73 -3.44 2.54
N PRO A 304 14.76 -3.11 3.84
CA PRO A 304 13.72 -3.55 4.77
C PRO A 304 12.33 -3.11 4.34
N VAL A 305 11.34 -3.98 4.55
CA VAL A 305 9.92 -3.67 4.34
C VAL A 305 9.47 -2.68 5.40
N LEU A 306 8.78 -1.62 4.98
CA LEU A 306 8.12 -0.69 5.89
C LEU A 306 6.69 -1.19 6.22
N SER A 307 6.18 -0.80 7.38
CA SER A 307 4.78 -1.04 7.74
C SER A 307 3.99 0.24 7.59
N ALA A 308 2.84 0.16 6.92
CA ALA A 308 1.93 1.30 6.84
C ALA A 308 1.46 1.70 8.25
N GLU A 309 1.49 3.00 8.53
CA GLU A 309 0.96 3.55 9.78
C GLU A 309 -0.57 3.49 9.77
N ALA A 310 -1.16 3.23 10.92
CA ALA A 310 -2.59 3.08 11.07
C ALA A 310 -3.18 4.13 12.01
N TYR A 311 -4.37 4.60 11.67
CA TYR A 311 -5.06 5.67 12.36
C TYR A 311 -6.48 5.27 12.73
N LEU A 312 -6.95 5.72 13.90
CA LEU A 312 -8.34 5.60 14.32
C LEU A 312 -9.13 6.81 13.81
N ARG A 313 -10.25 6.51 13.13
CA ARG A 313 -11.24 7.50 12.71
C ARG A 313 -12.59 7.09 13.27
N VAL A 314 -13.30 8.01 13.91
CA VAL A 314 -14.55 7.72 14.66
C VAL A 314 -15.72 8.47 14.06
N ASN A 315 -16.79 7.75 13.73
CA ASN A 315 -18.09 8.33 13.40
C ASN A 315 -18.90 8.51 14.69
N TYR A 316 -18.59 9.59 15.41
CA TYR A 316 -19.21 9.89 16.69
C TYR A 316 -20.72 10.03 16.60
N LYS A 317 -21.20 10.65 15.51
CA LYS A 317 -22.63 10.81 15.24
C LYS A 317 -23.34 9.45 15.18
N LEU A 318 -22.86 8.53 14.34
CA LEU A 318 -23.46 7.20 14.21
C LEU A 318 -23.38 6.39 15.52
N VAL A 319 -22.27 6.46 16.25
CA VAL A 319 -22.14 5.78 17.56
C VAL A 319 -23.23 6.26 18.50
N LYS A 320 -23.51 7.58 18.53
CA LYS A 320 -24.59 8.16 19.34
C LYS A 320 -25.97 7.76 18.85
N GLU A 321 -26.21 7.74 17.55
CA GLU A 321 -27.49 7.30 16.95
C GLU A 321 -27.82 5.84 17.30
N LEU A 322 -26.78 4.99 17.42
CA LEU A 322 -26.91 3.61 17.87
C LEU A 322 -27.05 3.47 19.39
N GLY A 323 -27.06 4.58 20.14
CA GLY A 323 -27.17 4.56 21.61
C GLY A 323 -25.91 4.06 22.31
N LEU A 324 -24.75 4.04 21.64
CA LEU A 324 -23.48 3.59 22.18
C LEU A 324 -22.69 4.74 22.80
N ALA A 325 -21.78 4.40 23.72
CA ALA A 325 -20.86 5.36 24.35
C ALA A 325 -19.46 5.22 23.74
N VAL A 326 -18.94 6.30 23.16
CA VAL A 326 -17.54 6.33 22.70
C VAL A 326 -16.61 6.33 23.90
N PRO A 327 -15.65 5.39 24.00
CA PRO A 327 -14.64 5.43 25.05
C PRO A 327 -13.84 6.75 25.03
N ALA A 328 -13.57 7.33 26.21
CA ALA A 328 -12.83 8.60 26.29
C ALA A 328 -11.45 8.52 25.62
N SER A 329 -10.75 7.38 25.77
CA SER A 329 -9.47 7.10 25.13
C SER A 329 -9.51 7.22 23.60
N TRP A 330 -10.65 6.92 22.97
CA TRP A 330 -10.77 7.03 21.51
C TRP A 330 -10.75 8.48 21.04
N LEU A 331 -11.35 9.41 21.84
CA LEU A 331 -11.38 10.82 21.49
C LEU A 331 -9.98 11.46 21.54
N GLU A 332 -9.07 10.88 22.32
CA GLU A 332 -7.67 11.29 22.40
C GLU A 332 -6.82 10.65 21.28
N MET A 333 -7.11 9.39 20.92
CA MET A 333 -6.35 8.64 19.91
C MET A 333 -6.81 8.90 18.48
N ALA A 334 -8.07 9.33 18.28
CA ALA A 334 -8.62 9.50 16.95
C ALA A 334 -7.97 10.66 16.22
N THR A 335 -7.49 10.38 15.00
CA THR A 335 -6.98 11.43 14.10
C THR A 335 -8.11 12.21 13.42
N GLU A 336 -9.31 11.63 13.39
CA GLU A 336 -10.49 12.25 12.78
C GLU A 336 -11.76 11.81 13.52
N ILE A 337 -12.63 12.79 13.82
CA ILE A 337 -13.89 12.56 14.52
C ILE A 337 -15.00 13.26 13.71
N ASN A 338 -15.89 12.47 13.12
CA ASN A 338 -17.11 12.96 12.49
C ASN A 338 -18.19 13.16 13.58
N ARG A 339 -18.56 14.42 13.82
CA ARG A 339 -19.53 14.83 14.87
C ARG A 339 -20.89 15.16 14.27
#